data_03fd95f06e9c0f44941ef121bc1ac312
#
_entry.id   03fd95f06e9c0f44941ef121bc1ac312
#
_cell.length_a   1.000
_cell.length_b   1.000
_cell.length_c   1.000
_cell.angle_alpha   90.00
_cell.angle_beta   90.00
_cell.angle_gamma   90.00
#
_symmetry.space_group_name_H-M   'P 1'
#
loop_
_entity.id
_entity.type
_entity.pdbx_description
1 polymer ?
#
loop_
_entity_poly.entity_id
_entity_poly.type
_entity_poly.pdbx_seq_one_letter_code
_entity_poly.pdbx_strand_id
1 'polypeptide(L)'
;LTRSNFNSPSVVISGYFDAGSLFDPDEKLGLADFVTSALMRGTKKHSFDEIYNILESSGASLGFSTGVHKSGFNGRSLAEDLPLLLNLLSEALTQPSFPKAEMEKLRMQILTGLAISAEDTSEMASETFDKILYKDHPYSRPDEGTPESIQRIAREDLVKFQRGCYGPRGMVLAVVGAVEAED
;
A
#
# COMPACT_ATOMS: atom_id res chain seq x y z
N LEU A 1 11.00 11.79 -11.51
CA LEU A 1 10.83 11.83 -12.97
C LEU A 1 9.58 12.64 -13.30
N THR A 2 9.68 13.65 -14.16
CA THR A 2 8.56 14.47 -14.60
C THR A 2 8.42 14.39 -16.11
N ARG A 3 7.17 14.34 -16.59
CA ARG A 3 6.84 14.40 -18.01
C ARG A 3 5.61 15.28 -18.21
N SER A 4 5.80 16.42 -18.84
CA SER A 4 4.73 17.38 -19.13
C SER A 4 3.82 16.93 -20.27
N ASN A 5 2.51 17.05 -20.07
CA ASN A 5 1.49 16.82 -21.09
C ASN A 5 0.27 17.69 -20.81
N PHE A 6 0.11 18.78 -21.53
CA PHE A 6 -0.96 19.77 -21.35
C PHE A 6 -2.21 19.51 -22.19
N ASN A 7 -2.32 18.37 -22.88
CA ASN A 7 -3.52 18.01 -23.63
C ASN A 7 -4.74 17.68 -22.73
N SER A 8 -4.49 17.39 -21.47
CA SER A 8 -5.50 17.16 -20.43
C SER A 8 -5.08 17.89 -19.16
N PRO A 9 -6.00 18.49 -18.39
CA PRO A 9 -5.68 19.16 -17.13
C PRO A 9 -5.40 18.19 -15.97
N SER A 10 -5.22 16.91 -16.26
CA SER A 10 -4.99 15.86 -15.25
C SER A 10 -3.52 15.55 -15.05
N VAL A 11 -3.18 15.16 -13.82
CA VAL A 11 -1.87 14.67 -13.44
C VAL A 11 -2.02 13.28 -12.83
N VAL A 12 -1.09 12.38 -13.17
CA VAL A 12 -0.95 11.06 -12.59
C VAL A 12 0.38 10.99 -11.86
N ILE A 13 0.34 10.54 -10.62
CA ILE A 13 1.53 10.17 -9.87
C ILE A 13 1.60 8.65 -9.75
N SER A 14 2.79 8.09 -9.85
CA SER A 14 3.04 6.68 -9.62
C SER A 14 4.45 6.49 -9.07
N GLY A 15 4.61 5.51 -8.21
CA GLY A 15 5.93 5.24 -7.65
C GLY A 15 5.97 3.95 -6.86
N TYR A 16 7.17 3.64 -6.37
CA TYR A 16 7.42 2.45 -5.56
C TYR A 16 8.62 2.66 -4.64
N PHE A 17 8.72 1.78 -3.65
CA PHE A 17 9.84 1.69 -2.71
C PHE A 17 10.02 0.22 -2.25
N ASP A 18 11.19 -0.09 -1.70
CA ASP A 18 11.55 -1.44 -1.30
C ASP A 18 10.91 -1.80 0.06
N ALA A 19 9.68 -2.34 0.02
CA ALA A 19 8.91 -2.73 1.21
C ALA A 19 7.87 -3.82 0.87
N GLY A 20 8.26 -4.82 0.10
CA GLY A 20 7.39 -5.94 -0.27
C GLY A 20 7.32 -7.04 0.79
N SER A 21 6.57 -8.10 0.49
CA SER A 21 6.36 -9.26 1.37
C SER A 21 7.65 -10.03 1.72
N LEU A 22 8.73 -9.86 0.94
CA LEU A 22 10.06 -10.40 1.29
C LEU A 22 10.60 -9.88 2.62
N PHE A 23 10.16 -8.72 3.06
CA PHE A 23 10.58 -8.12 4.32
C PHE A 23 9.74 -8.57 5.53
N ASP A 24 8.73 -9.41 5.30
CA ASP A 24 7.90 -9.95 6.36
C ASP A 24 8.69 -10.95 7.22
N PRO A 25 8.61 -10.82 8.56
CA PRO A 25 9.07 -11.87 9.46
C PRO A 25 8.24 -13.15 9.26
N ASP A 26 8.88 -14.33 9.39
CA ASP A 26 8.19 -15.61 9.15
C ASP A 26 6.94 -15.83 10.01
N GLU A 27 6.91 -15.28 11.25
CA GLU A 27 5.75 -15.38 12.13
C GLU A 27 4.65 -14.36 11.81
N LYS A 28 4.90 -13.41 10.87
CA LYS A 28 4.01 -12.28 10.55
C LYS A 28 3.90 -12.06 9.03
N LEU A 29 3.76 -13.15 8.30
CA LEU A 29 3.49 -13.09 6.85
C LEU A 29 2.23 -12.26 6.58
N GLY A 30 2.25 -11.45 5.52
CA GLY A 30 1.21 -10.50 5.18
C GLY A 30 1.35 -9.14 5.90
N LEU A 31 2.44 -8.92 6.67
CA LEU A 31 2.66 -7.64 7.36
C LEU A 31 2.83 -6.49 6.36
N ALA A 32 3.59 -6.68 5.29
CA ALA A 32 3.79 -5.65 4.25
C ALA A 32 2.48 -5.24 3.60
N ASP A 33 1.62 -6.20 3.26
CA ASP A 33 0.30 -5.94 2.69
C ASP A 33 -0.61 -5.23 3.72
N PHE A 34 -0.64 -5.71 4.96
CA PHE A 34 -1.42 -5.08 6.02
C PHE A 34 -0.99 -3.61 6.24
N VAL A 35 0.33 -3.33 6.31
CA VAL A 35 0.84 -1.95 6.45
C VAL A 35 0.39 -1.09 5.29
N THR A 36 0.60 -1.55 4.06
CA THR A 36 0.27 -0.82 2.84
C THR A 36 -1.21 -0.51 2.75
N SER A 37 -2.07 -1.48 3.04
CA SER A 37 -3.52 -1.32 3.09
C SER A 37 -4.00 -0.42 4.24
N ALA A 38 -3.21 -0.30 5.31
CA ALA A 38 -3.52 0.54 6.46
C ALA A 38 -3.12 2.01 6.29
N LEU A 39 -2.28 2.37 5.31
CA LEU A 39 -1.80 3.74 5.10
C LEU A 39 -2.94 4.76 4.91
N MET A 40 -4.00 4.35 4.21
CA MET A 40 -5.18 5.19 3.94
C MET A 40 -6.23 5.12 5.04
N ARG A 41 -5.98 4.40 6.14
CA ARG A 41 -6.93 4.26 7.25
C ARG A 41 -6.82 5.36 8.31
N GLY A 42 -5.92 6.32 8.11
CA GLY A 42 -5.75 7.50 8.93
C GLY A 42 -4.31 7.92 9.07
N THR A 43 -4.10 9.22 9.12
CA THR A 43 -2.81 9.87 9.39
C THR A 43 -2.85 10.58 10.75
N LYS A 44 -1.77 11.26 11.11
CA LYS A 44 -1.78 12.13 12.29
C LYS A 44 -2.69 13.35 12.15
N LYS A 45 -3.00 13.76 10.91
CA LYS A 45 -3.79 14.96 10.62
C LYS A 45 -5.23 14.65 10.22
N HIS A 46 -5.44 13.52 9.54
CA HIS A 46 -6.72 13.17 8.96
C HIS A 46 -7.15 11.77 9.39
N SER A 47 -8.42 11.61 9.73
CA SER A 47 -9.09 10.33 9.89
C SER A 47 -9.33 9.65 8.54
N PHE A 48 -9.77 8.39 8.57
CA PHE A 48 -10.17 7.65 7.38
C PHE A 48 -11.22 8.41 6.55
N ASP A 49 -12.29 8.85 7.20
CA ASP A 49 -13.39 9.55 6.51
C ASP A 49 -12.94 10.90 5.94
N GLU A 50 -12.07 11.65 6.65
CA GLU A 50 -11.55 12.92 6.15
C GLU A 50 -10.65 12.72 4.92
N ILE A 51 -9.80 11.70 4.89
CA ILE A 51 -8.96 11.39 3.71
C ILE A 51 -9.84 11.13 2.49
N TYR A 52 -10.86 10.29 2.62
CA TYR A 52 -11.75 9.96 1.50
C TYR A 52 -12.60 11.13 1.08
N ASN A 53 -13.14 11.92 2.02
CA ASN A 53 -13.88 13.13 1.72
C ASN A 53 -13.03 14.16 0.94
N ILE A 54 -11.76 14.33 1.31
CA ILE A 54 -10.83 15.22 0.60
C ILE A 54 -10.62 14.72 -0.84
N LEU A 55 -10.35 13.43 -1.03
CA LEU A 55 -10.15 12.84 -2.36
C LEU A 55 -11.41 12.95 -3.23
N GLU A 56 -12.57 12.59 -2.67
CA GLU A 56 -13.85 12.64 -3.40
C GLU A 56 -14.23 14.06 -3.80
N SER A 57 -14.05 15.04 -2.91
CA SER A 57 -14.41 16.44 -3.19
C SER A 57 -13.55 17.08 -4.28
N SER A 58 -12.31 16.62 -4.45
CA SER A 58 -11.39 17.06 -5.52
C SER A 58 -11.40 16.14 -6.75
N GLY A 59 -12.22 15.08 -6.76
CA GLY A 59 -12.18 14.06 -7.82
C GLY A 59 -10.83 13.37 -7.97
N ALA A 60 -10.03 13.39 -6.91
CA ALA A 60 -8.72 12.78 -6.87
C ALA A 60 -8.79 11.31 -6.40
N SER A 61 -7.75 10.57 -6.67
CA SER A 61 -7.57 9.21 -6.14
C SER A 61 -6.13 9.02 -5.66
N LEU A 62 -5.98 8.22 -4.61
CA LEU A 62 -4.69 7.78 -4.09
C LEU A 62 -4.85 6.34 -3.61
N GLY A 63 -3.94 5.46 -4.02
CA GLY A 63 -3.95 4.06 -3.65
C GLY A 63 -2.55 3.52 -3.45
N PHE A 64 -2.46 2.44 -2.71
CA PHE A 64 -1.23 1.71 -2.43
C PHE A 64 -1.41 0.24 -2.77
N SER A 65 -0.33 -0.43 -3.11
CA SER A 65 -0.31 -1.86 -3.40
C SER A 65 0.99 -2.48 -2.92
N THR A 66 0.96 -3.75 -2.59
CA THR A 66 2.14 -4.52 -2.18
C THR A 66 2.39 -5.64 -3.17
N GLY A 67 3.64 -5.87 -3.49
CA GLY A 67 4.12 -7.04 -4.19
C GLY A 67 5.27 -7.69 -3.42
N VAL A 68 5.87 -8.71 -4.00
CA VAL A 68 6.92 -9.48 -3.33
C VAL A 68 8.11 -8.63 -2.93
N HIS A 69 8.63 -7.79 -3.82
CA HIS A 69 9.83 -6.98 -3.59
C HIS A 69 9.55 -5.55 -3.17
N LYS A 70 8.44 -4.99 -3.66
CA LYS A 70 8.16 -3.55 -3.60
C LYS A 70 6.73 -3.29 -3.23
N SER A 71 6.53 -2.22 -2.48
CA SER A 71 5.23 -1.57 -2.37
C SER A 71 5.17 -0.39 -3.33
N GLY A 72 4.03 -0.21 -3.95
CA GLY A 72 3.75 0.84 -4.91
C GLY A 72 2.67 1.80 -4.43
N PHE A 73 2.62 2.94 -5.06
CA PHE A 73 1.53 3.89 -4.93
C PHE A 73 1.17 4.48 -6.28
N ASN A 74 -0.08 4.83 -6.43
CA ASN A 74 -0.59 5.54 -7.59
C ASN A 74 -1.63 6.57 -7.14
N GLY A 75 -1.74 7.64 -7.89
CA GLY A 75 -2.73 8.66 -7.63
C GLY A 75 -3.02 9.47 -8.89
N ARG A 76 -4.16 10.12 -8.90
CA ARG A 76 -4.61 10.99 -9.99
C ARG A 76 -5.37 12.17 -9.43
N SER A 77 -5.15 13.34 -10.02
CA SER A 77 -5.90 14.57 -9.71
C SER A 77 -5.98 15.48 -10.93
N LEU A 78 -6.68 16.60 -10.80
CA LEU A 78 -6.45 17.75 -11.65
C LEU A 78 -5.09 18.39 -11.29
N ALA A 79 -4.52 19.16 -12.22
CA ALA A 79 -3.24 19.85 -12.01
C ALA A 79 -3.29 20.81 -10.81
N GLU A 80 -4.41 21.54 -10.64
CA GLU A 80 -4.63 22.45 -9.51
C GLU A 80 -4.65 21.75 -8.14
N ASP A 81 -5.03 20.44 -8.11
CA ASP A 81 -5.12 19.62 -6.91
C ASP A 81 -3.85 18.77 -6.66
N LEU A 82 -2.84 18.87 -7.52
CA LEU A 82 -1.58 18.12 -7.33
C LEU A 82 -0.93 18.37 -5.96
N PRO A 83 -0.84 19.61 -5.44
CA PRO A 83 -0.30 19.85 -4.11
C PRO A 83 -1.06 19.13 -2.99
N LEU A 84 -2.40 19.06 -3.09
CA LEU A 84 -3.25 18.31 -2.15
C LEU A 84 -2.91 16.82 -2.20
N LEU A 85 -2.85 16.23 -3.40
CA LEU A 85 -2.55 14.82 -3.61
C LEU A 85 -1.16 14.45 -3.07
N LEU A 86 -0.14 15.27 -3.34
CA LEU A 86 1.23 15.06 -2.84
C LEU A 86 1.32 15.21 -1.30
N ASN A 87 0.57 16.13 -0.71
CA ASN A 87 0.49 16.26 0.74
C ASN A 87 -0.13 15.01 1.38
N LEU A 88 -1.24 14.50 0.84
CA LEU A 88 -1.85 13.26 1.34
C LEU A 88 -0.93 12.05 1.18
N LEU A 89 -0.25 11.93 0.03
CA LEU A 89 0.76 10.88 -0.18
C LEU A 89 1.87 10.98 0.88
N SER A 90 2.42 12.18 1.08
CA SER A 90 3.46 12.41 2.09
C SER A 90 2.99 12.05 3.50
N GLU A 91 1.78 12.45 3.89
CA GLU A 91 1.22 12.12 5.19
C GLU A 91 1.01 10.62 5.37
N ALA A 92 0.43 9.94 4.38
CA ALA A 92 0.21 8.51 4.42
C ALA A 92 1.53 7.74 4.57
N LEU A 93 2.58 8.14 3.86
CA LEU A 93 3.89 7.47 3.91
C LEU A 93 4.67 7.77 5.19
N THR A 94 4.61 9.02 5.70
CA THR A 94 5.49 9.47 6.79
C THR A 94 4.83 9.54 8.16
N GLN A 95 3.51 9.69 8.20
CA GLN A 95 2.74 9.95 9.42
C GLN A 95 1.46 9.11 9.54
N PRO A 96 1.45 7.81 9.16
CA PRO A 96 0.28 6.98 9.38
C PRO A 96 0.01 6.85 10.88
N SER A 97 -1.25 6.89 11.28
CA SER A 97 -1.65 6.78 12.69
C SER A 97 -2.01 5.37 13.12
N PHE A 98 -2.38 4.50 12.18
CA PHE A 98 -2.83 3.14 12.41
C PHE A 98 -3.88 3.06 13.54
N PRO A 99 -5.07 3.67 13.37
CA PRO A 99 -6.08 3.67 14.41
C PRO A 99 -6.58 2.26 14.70
N LYS A 100 -6.69 1.89 15.99
CA LYS A 100 -7.05 0.51 16.39
C LYS A 100 -8.35 0.02 15.74
N ALA A 101 -9.39 0.85 15.73
CA ALA A 101 -10.67 0.47 15.15
C ALA A 101 -10.57 0.18 13.65
N GLU A 102 -9.84 1.02 12.91
CA GLU A 102 -9.64 0.82 11.46
C GLU A 102 -8.73 -0.38 11.17
N MET A 103 -7.73 -0.62 12.00
CA MET A 103 -6.90 -1.83 11.88
C MET A 103 -7.72 -3.12 12.08
N GLU A 104 -8.62 -3.16 13.07
CA GLU A 104 -9.47 -4.34 13.28
C GLU A 104 -10.47 -4.55 12.13
N LYS A 105 -11.06 -3.48 11.59
CA LYS A 105 -11.89 -3.57 10.38
C LYS A 105 -11.09 -4.13 9.19
N LEU A 106 -9.88 -3.60 8.96
CA LEU A 106 -9.00 -4.08 7.89
C LEU A 106 -8.59 -5.53 8.10
N ARG A 107 -8.23 -5.92 9.34
CA ARG A 107 -7.93 -7.31 9.69
C ARG A 107 -9.07 -8.25 9.30
N MET A 108 -10.30 -7.90 9.65
CA MET A 108 -11.48 -8.70 9.27
C MET A 108 -11.67 -8.77 7.77
N GLN A 109 -11.39 -7.70 7.03
CA GLN A 109 -11.45 -7.70 5.56
C GLN A 109 -10.39 -8.64 4.97
N ILE A 110 -9.14 -8.58 5.44
CA ILE A 110 -8.06 -9.47 5.00
C ILE A 110 -8.42 -10.93 5.29
N LEU A 111 -8.85 -11.24 6.51
CA LEU A 111 -9.25 -12.60 6.89
C LEU A 111 -10.41 -13.13 6.04
N THR A 112 -11.35 -12.27 5.68
CA THR A 112 -12.46 -12.63 4.78
C THR A 112 -11.94 -12.89 3.36
N GLY A 113 -11.02 -12.05 2.86
CA GLY A 113 -10.34 -12.25 1.58
C GLY A 113 -9.63 -13.60 1.54
N LEU A 114 -8.80 -13.89 2.53
CA LEU A 114 -8.08 -15.19 2.64
C LEU A 114 -9.02 -16.38 2.67
N ALA A 115 -10.17 -16.27 3.35
CA ALA A 115 -11.17 -17.34 3.38
C ALA A 115 -11.80 -17.57 2.00
N ILE A 116 -12.03 -16.52 1.22
CA ILE A 116 -12.55 -16.61 -0.15
C ILE A 116 -11.49 -17.22 -1.08
N SER A 117 -10.24 -16.73 -1.02
CA SER A 117 -9.12 -17.26 -1.83
C SER A 117 -8.85 -18.74 -1.53
N ALA A 118 -9.07 -19.20 -0.29
CA ALA A 118 -8.92 -20.59 0.08
C ALA A 118 -9.95 -21.54 -0.56
N GLU A 119 -11.06 -21.01 -1.09
CA GLU A 119 -12.08 -21.76 -1.85
C GLU A 119 -11.85 -21.67 -3.38
N ASP A 120 -10.95 -20.80 -3.84
CA ASP A 120 -10.62 -20.64 -5.25
C ASP A 120 -9.57 -21.68 -5.69
N THR A 121 -9.98 -22.55 -6.61
CA THR A 121 -9.10 -23.64 -7.10
C THR A 121 -7.90 -23.13 -7.88
N SER A 122 -7.99 -21.95 -8.53
CA SER A 122 -6.87 -21.33 -9.25
C SER A 122 -5.82 -20.80 -8.28
N GLU A 123 -6.26 -20.12 -7.21
CA GLU A 123 -5.37 -19.63 -6.14
C GLU A 123 -4.69 -20.80 -5.43
N MET A 124 -5.44 -21.86 -5.07
CA MET A 124 -4.89 -23.06 -4.46
C MET A 124 -3.83 -23.75 -5.34
N ALA A 125 -4.08 -23.80 -6.66
CA ALA A 125 -3.12 -24.39 -7.61
C ALA A 125 -1.86 -23.52 -7.72
N SER A 126 -2.00 -22.20 -7.77
CA SER A 126 -0.90 -21.24 -7.82
C SER A 126 -0.02 -21.33 -6.57
N GLU A 127 -0.62 -21.28 -5.38
CA GLU A 127 0.11 -21.45 -4.12
C GLU A 127 0.85 -22.80 -4.02
N THR A 128 0.17 -23.87 -4.46
CA THR A 128 0.77 -25.21 -4.45
C THR A 128 1.96 -25.28 -5.40
N PHE A 129 1.83 -24.68 -6.58
CA PHE A 129 2.90 -24.60 -7.56
C PHE A 129 4.11 -23.83 -7.00
N ASP A 130 3.88 -22.67 -6.38
CA ASP A 130 4.94 -21.85 -5.80
C ASP A 130 5.65 -22.57 -4.64
N LYS A 131 4.91 -23.25 -3.77
CA LYS A 131 5.47 -24.09 -2.70
C LYS A 131 6.37 -25.23 -3.21
N ILE A 132 6.03 -25.80 -4.37
CA ILE A 132 6.83 -26.87 -4.98
C ILE A 132 8.05 -26.30 -5.72
N LEU A 133 7.83 -25.26 -6.53
CA LEU A 133 8.86 -24.66 -7.37
C LEU A 133 9.91 -23.92 -6.56
N TYR A 134 9.49 -23.16 -5.56
CA TYR A 134 10.34 -22.30 -4.73
C TYR A 134 10.60 -22.87 -3.34
N LYS A 135 10.63 -24.18 -3.23
CA LYS A 135 10.92 -24.84 -1.96
C LYS A 135 12.15 -24.21 -1.27
N ASP A 136 12.00 -23.89 0.03
CA ASP A 136 13.05 -23.27 0.85
C ASP A 136 13.49 -21.84 0.39
N HIS A 137 12.76 -21.23 -0.53
CA HIS A 137 12.95 -19.84 -0.96
C HIS A 137 11.80 -18.94 -0.48
N PRO A 138 12.04 -17.65 -0.14
CA PRO A 138 10.98 -16.75 0.29
C PRO A 138 9.78 -16.62 -0.66
N TYR A 139 9.94 -16.91 -1.95
CA TYR A 139 8.84 -16.89 -2.92
C TYR A 139 7.79 -17.99 -2.69
N SER A 140 8.08 -19.01 -1.88
CA SER A 140 7.09 -20.01 -1.49
C SER A 140 6.15 -19.53 -0.39
N ARG A 141 6.43 -18.35 0.22
CA ARG A 141 5.61 -17.78 1.30
C ARG A 141 4.42 -17.04 0.71
N PRO A 142 3.22 -17.15 1.32
CA PRO A 142 2.06 -16.41 0.86
C PRO A 142 2.24 -14.90 1.13
N ASP A 143 2.12 -14.09 0.09
CA ASP A 143 2.31 -12.64 0.15
C ASP A 143 1.28 -11.94 1.03
N GLU A 144 0.04 -12.42 1.00
CA GLU A 144 -1.06 -11.91 1.82
C GLU A 144 -1.08 -12.47 3.24
N GLY A 145 -0.16 -13.39 3.54
CA GLY A 145 -0.07 -14.06 4.84
C GLY A 145 -1.02 -15.24 4.99
N THR A 146 -1.21 -15.65 6.23
CA THR A 146 -2.14 -16.71 6.63
C THR A 146 -3.09 -16.18 7.71
N PRO A 147 -4.25 -16.82 7.93
CA PRO A 147 -5.15 -16.41 9.01
C PRO A 147 -4.45 -16.30 10.37
N GLU A 148 -3.53 -17.21 10.67
CA GLU A 148 -2.77 -17.23 11.93
C GLU A 148 -1.77 -16.07 12.00
N SER A 149 -1.04 -15.77 10.92
CA SER A 149 -0.07 -14.68 10.89
C SER A 149 -0.76 -13.33 10.97
N ILE A 150 -1.84 -13.12 10.22
CA ILE A 150 -2.64 -11.89 10.23
C ILE A 150 -3.23 -11.60 11.62
N GLN A 151 -3.68 -12.63 12.36
CA GLN A 151 -4.18 -12.47 13.73
C GLN A 151 -3.09 -12.04 14.72
N ARG A 152 -1.83 -12.41 14.48
CA ARG A 152 -0.69 -12.08 15.35
C ARG A 152 -0.09 -10.68 15.10
N ILE A 153 -0.41 -10.05 13.99
CA ILE A 153 0.11 -8.72 13.65
C ILE A 153 -0.50 -7.69 14.62
N ALA A 154 0.35 -7.01 15.37
CA ALA A 154 -0.02 -5.93 16.28
C ALA A 154 0.27 -4.56 15.66
N ARG A 155 -0.30 -3.49 16.23
CA ARG A 155 -0.07 -2.11 15.78
C ARG A 155 1.43 -1.74 15.80
N GLU A 156 2.14 -2.22 16.79
CA GLU A 156 3.59 -2.00 16.97
C GLU A 156 4.39 -2.56 15.79
N ASP A 157 3.94 -3.66 15.21
CA ASP A 157 4.57 -4.28 14.04
C ASP A 157 4.41 -3.39 12.80
N LEU A 158 3.20 -2.84 12.59
CA LEU A 158 2.96 -1.90 11.50
C LEU A 158 3.85 -0.67 11.62
N VAL A 159 3.93 -0.09 12.82
CA VAL A 159 4.79 1.07 13.07
C VAL A 159 6.26 0.75 12.84
N LYS A 160 6.72 -0.41 13.29
CA LYS A 160 8.11 -0.85 13.12
C LYS A 160 8.43 -1.08 11.65
N PHE A 161 7.56 -1.77 10.93
CA PHE A 161 7.73 -2.05 9.50
C PHE A 161 7.74 -0.75 8.69
N GLN A 162 6.77 0.12 8.90
CA GLN A 162 6.69 1.41 8.22
C GLN A 162 7.95 2.26 8.46
N ARG A 163 8.45 2.35 9.69
CA ARG A 163 9.68 3.11 9.99
C ARG A 163 10.95 2.49 9.42
N GLY A 164 10.98 1.16 9.29
CA GLY A 164 12.14 0.43 8.79
C GLY A 164 12.24 0.40 7.27
N CYS A 165 11.09 0.31 6.59
CA CYS A 165 11.03 0.07 5.15
C CYS A 165 10.57 1.30 4.34
N TYR A 166 9.80 2.23 4.94
CA TYR A 166 9.24 3.38 4.23
C TYR A 166 10.15 4.60 4.41
N GLY A 167 10.80 5.00 3.34
CA GLY A 167 11.68 6.16 3.34
C GLY A 167 12.04 6.60 1.93
N PRO A 168 12.65 7.78 1.78
CA PRO A 168 12.99 8.33 0.47
C PRO A 168 14.12 7.58 -0.23
N ARG A 169 14.91 6.78 0.51
CA ARG A 169 16.01 6.01 -0.07
C ARG A 169 15.45 4.86 -0.90
N GLY A 170 15.79 4.82 -2.18
CA GLY A 170 15.30 3.81 -3.11
C GLY A 170 13.87 4.06 -3.62
N MET A 171 13.19 5.12 -3.13
CA MET A 171 11.88 5.48 -3.66
C MET A 171 12.01 6.10 -5.05
N VAL A 172 11.14 5.67 -5.94
CA VAL A 172 10.93 6.27 -7.25
C VAL A 172 9.54 6.89 -7.28
N LEU A 173 9.46 8.16 -7.64
CA LEU A 173 8.22 8.88 -7.91
C LEU A 173 8.26 9.41 -9.35
N ALA A 174 7.24 9.12 -10.12
CA ALA A 174 6.99 9.68 -11.43
C ALA A 174 5.73 10.54 -11.39
N VAL A 175 5.81 11.73 -12.00
CA VAL A 175 4.69 12.66 -12.15
C VAL A 175 4.53 12.92 -13.65
N VAL A 176 3.33 12.69 -14.17
CA VAL A 176 3.02 12.80 -15.60
C VAL A 176 1.69 13.53 -15.77
N GLY A 177 1.67 14.58 -16.59
CA GLY A 177 0.46 15.32 -16.90
C GLY A 177 0.69 16.81 -17.11
N ALA A 178 -0.31 17.62 -16.78
CA ALA A 178 -0.27 19.08 -16.90
C ALA A 178 0.54 19.70 -15.75
N VAL A 179 1.84 19.49 -15.77
CA VAL A 179 2.81 19.94 -14.74
C VAL A 179 4.12 20.30 -15.40
N GLU A 180 4.76 21.36 -14.95
CA GLU A 180 6.15 21.69 -15.29
C GLU A 180 7.11 21.01 -14.32
N ALA A 181 8.35 20.74 -14.78
CA ALA A 181 9.36 20.08 -13.92
C ALA A 181 9.84 20.95 -12.75
N GLU A 182 9.55 22.23 -12.81
CA GLU A 182 9.94 23.25 -11.85
C GLU A 182 8.86 23.48 -10.77
N ASP A 183 7.64 22.97 -10.99
CA ASP A 183 6.55 23.01 -10.02
C ASP A 183 6.78 21.99 -8.88
#